data_75f2820456ebe4ae56f07ffee47319a3
#
_entry.id   75f2820456ebe4ae56f07ffee47319a3
#
_cell.length_a   1.000
_cell.length_b   1.000
_cell.length_c   1.000
_cell.angle_alpha   90.00
_cell.angle_beta   90.00
_cell.angle_gamma   90.00
#
_symmetry.space_group_name_H-M   'P 1'
#
loop_
_entity.id
_entity.type
_entity.pdbx_description
1 polymer ?
#
loop_
_entity_poly.entity_id
_entity_poly.type
_entity_poly.pdbx_seq_one_letter_code
_entity_poly.pdbx_strand_id
1 'polypeptide(L)'
;DLRMSRGLGDVYKRQDDVPPDMLLEKGGIISLLNLLIEHGLSATDVLRFATLNAAIRLQRHDLGLIAAGRRADLVVFDSLDKLQARAVYVAGKQIARDGKLLEPIAAANGVTPPRDTLRLEPLSADDFALRVGDIHHGVARLRHIHGARFTQWGEVDVQIRHGKVQIPAGFSLIWVKHRHGRHEAKPQIALLEGWGELRGAIATSYSHDSHNLVVLGRNADDMALAANQLIASGGGMALAQHGKILAHVAMPIAGMLSDQPAAELAAAFRHLRDLSAEVADWEPPYRVFKAIEGTCLACNAGPHLTDLGLTDGTTRQIVDPVISSQHTAQQ
;
A
#
# COMPACT_ATOMS: atom_id res chain seq x y z
N ASP A 1 -17.69 15.82 21.39
CA ASP A 1 -16.30 16.31 21.42
C ASP A 1 -15.60 15.91 20.13
N LEU A 2 -15.23 16.89 19.29
CA LEU A 2 -14.60 16.70 17.99
C LEU A 2 -13.27 15.93 18.03
N ARG A 3 -12.63 15.83 19.20
CA ARG A 3 -11.38 15.07 19.39
C ARG A 3 -11.62 13.56 19.49
N MET A 4 -12.74 13.15 20.07
CA MET A 4 -13.12 11.72 20.11
C MET A 4 -13.57 11.23 18.75
N SER A 5 -14.25 12.06 17.94
CA SER A 5 -14.65 11.68 16.59
C SER A 5 -13.45 11.51 15.64
N ARG A 6 -12.35 12.25 15.84
CA ARG A 6 -11.10 12.06 15.08
C ARG A 6 -10.39 10.76 15.45
N GLY A 7 -10.39 10.37 16.72
CA GLY A 7 -9.82 9.10 17.16
C GLY A 7 -10.60 7.88 16.65
N LEU A 8 -11.93 7.96 16.65
CA LEU A 8 -12.80 6.91 16.10
C LEU A 8 -12.74 6.85 14.56
N GLY A 9 -12.58 7.98 13.88
CA GLY A 9 -12.34 8.01 12.44
C GLY A 9 -11.05 7.29 12.03
N ASP A 10 -9.98 7.39 12.81
CA ASP A 10 -8.74 6.65 12.58
C ASP A 10 -8.87 5.16 12.85
N VAL A 11 -9.75 4.77 13.74
CA VAL A 11 -10.08 3.36 14.00
C VAL A 11 -10.82 2.75 12.80
N TYR A 12 -11.70 3.48 12.14
CA TYR A 12 -12.35 3.06 10.88
C TYR A 12 -11.36 3.03 9.72
N LYS A 13 -10.46 3.99 9.59
CA LYS A 13 -9.43 4.03 8.55
C LYS A 13 -8.43 2.87 8.64
N ARG A 14 -8.23 2.27 9.80
CA ARG A 14 -7.30 1.13 9.96
C ARG A 14 -7.80 -0.17 9.35
N GLN A 15 -9.05 -0.26 8.94
CA GLN A 15 -9.58 -1.45 8.26
C GLN A 15 -9.40 -1.42 6.75
N ASP A 16 -9.13 -0.24 6.16
CA ASP A 16 -8.91 -0.11 4.72
C ASP A 16 -7.65 -0.84 4.24
N ASP A 17 -6.65 -0.98 5.10
CA ASP A 17 -5.32 -1.45 4.69
C ASP A 17 -4.87 -2.69 5.49
N VAL A 18 -5.78 -3.61 5.80
CA VAL A 18 -5.41 -4.84 6.51
C VAL A 18 -4.96 -5.89 5.51
N PRO A 19 -3.66 -6.27 5.48
CA PRO A 19 -3.20 -7.34 4.61
C PRO A 19 -3.88 -8.68 4.91
N PRO A 20 -4.03 -9.57 3.91
CA PRO A 20 -4.75 -10.83 4.04
C PRO A 20 -4.29 -11.73 5.19
N ASP A 21 -2.99 -11.78 5.45
CA ASP A 21 -2.43 -12.55 6.55
C ASP A 21 -2.86 -12.01 7.92
N MET A 22 -2.84 -10.69 8.10
CA MET A 22 -3.33 -10.08 9.34
C MET A 22 -4.84 -10.21 9.51
N LEU A 23 -5.59 -10.16 8.39
CA LEU A 23 -7.03 -10.36 8.41
C LEU A 23 -7.40 -11.77 8.90
N LEU A 24 -6.68 -12.79 8.46
CA LEU A 24 -6.91 -14.17 8.90
C LEU A 24 -6.41 -14.44 10.31
N GLU A 25 -5.28 -13.85 10.72
CA GLU A 25 -4.71 -14.07 12.05
C GLU A 25 -5.44 -13.32 13.18
N LYS A 26 -5.78 -12.06 12.92
CA LYS A 26 -6.32 -11.17 13.96
C LYS A 26 -7.82 -10.95 13.82
N GLY A 27 -8.41 -11.36 12.70
CA GLY A 27 -9.78 -11.03 12.34
C GLY A 27 -9.92 -9.61 11.80
N GLY A 28 -11.12 -9.31 11.33
CA GLY A 28 -11.46 -7.99 10.81
C GLY A 28 -11.96 -7.04 11.90
N ILE A 29 -13.21 -6.55 11.73
CA ILE A 29 -13.80 -5.57 12.64
C ILE A 29 -13.86 -6.06 14.10
N ILE A 30 -14.06 -7.35 14.34
CA ILE A 30 -14.18 -7.91 15.69
C ILE A 30 -12.90 -7.71 16.50
N SER A 31 -11.72 -7.84 15.90
CA SER A 31 -10.46 -7.61 16.60
C SER A 31 -10.30 -6.18 17.09
N LEU A 32 -10.82 -5.24 16.29
CA LEU A 32 -10.81 -3.84 16.62
C LEU A 32 -11.81 -3.50 17.74
N LEU A 33 -13.01 -4.10 17.68
CA LEU A 33 -14.01 -3.94 18.73
C LEU A 33 -13.47 -4.49 20.06
N ASN A 34 -12.81 -5.65 20.05
CA ASN A 34 -12.16 -6.21 21.24
C ASN A 34 -11.09 -5.28 21.79
N LEU A 35 -10.26 -4.67 20.94
CA LEU A 35 -9.26 -3.70 21.36
C LEU A 35 -9.88 -2.51 22.09
N LEU A 36 -11.03 -2.00 21.62
CA LEU A 36 -11.74 -0.92 22.28
C LEU A 36 -12.30 -1.34 23.65
N ILE A 37 -12.80 -2.56 23.75
CA ILE A 37 -13.27 -3.15 25.05
C ILE A 37 -12.11 -3.29 26.01
N GLU A 38 -10.97 -3.83 25.57
CA GLU A 38 -9.73 -3.95 26.36
C GLU A 38 -9.23 -2.60 26.88
N HIS A 39 -9.51 -1.50 26.14
CA HIS A 39 -9.18 -0.13 26.56
C HIS A 39 -10.28 0.54 27.39
N GLY A 40 -11.28 -0.21 27.88
CA GLY A 40 -12.27 0.24 28.85
C GLY A 40 -13.54 0.82 28.28
N LEU A 41 -13.81 0.70 26.96
CA LEU A 41 -15.10 1.06 26.42
C LEU A 41 -16.12 -0.06 26.72
N SER A 42 -17.39 0.32 26.98
CA SER A 42 -18.45 -0.68 27.17
C SER A 42 -18.71 -1.47 25.88
N ALA A 43 -18.91 -2.78 25.98
CA ALA A 43 -19.21 -3.60 24.82
C ALA A 43 -20.48 -3.12 24.08
N THR A 44 -21.46 -2.60 24.81
CA THR A 44 -22.68 -2.04 24.20
C THR A 44 -22.39 -0.84 23.33
N ASP A 45 -21.55 0.11 23.80
CA ASP A 45 -21.19 1.27 23.01
C ASP A 45 -20.36 0.88 21.79
N VAL A 46 -19.41 -0.02 21.98
CA VAL A 46 -18.55 -0.54 20.91
C VAL A 46 -19.38 -1.22 19.81
N LEU A 47 -20.33 -2.07 20.19
CA LEU A 47 -21.24 -2.72 19.24
C LEU A 47 -22.16 -1.69 18.55
N ARG A 48 -22.65 -0.68 19.29
CA ARG A 48 -23.46 0.39 18.72
C ARG A 48 -22.69 1.21 17.67
N PHE A 49 -21.38 1.47 17.89
CA PHE A 49 -20.55 2.15 16.91
C PHE A 49 -20.46 1.36 15.59
N ALA A 50 -20.28 0.04 15.68
CA ALA A 50 -20.14 -0.83 14.51
C ALA A 50 -21.47 -1.18 13.81
N THR A 51 -22.62 -0.89 14.44
CA THR A 51 -23.93 -1.27 13.93
C THR A 51 -24.81 -0.04 13.70
N LEU A 52 -25.49 0.43 14.73
CA LEU A 52 -26.50 1.48 14.62
C LEU A 52 -25.91 2.80 14.11
N ASN A 53 -24.77 3.24 14.64
CA ASN A 53 -24.15 4.50 14.24
C ASN A 53 -23.67 4.44 12.78
N ALA A 54 -23.12 3.32 12.35
CA ALA A 54 -22.74 3.10 10.96
C ALA A 54 -23.95 3.12 10.03
N ALA A 55 -25.05 2.46 10.41
CA ALA A 55 -26.30 2.43 9.66
C ALA A 55 -26.93 3.83 9.52
N ILE A 56 -26.95 4.62 10.60
CA ILE A 56 -27.42 6.01 10.58
C ILE A 56 -26.56 6.86 9.64
N ARG A 57 -25.23 6.73 9.72
CA ARG A 57 -24.29 7.49 8.86
C ARG A 57 -24.47 7.17 7.38
N LEU A 58 -24.81 5.91 7.06
CA LEU A 58 -25.07 5.43 5.70
C LEU A 58 -26.54 5.65 5.26
N GLN A 59 -27.39 6.23 6.11
CA GLN A 59 -28.84 6.39 5.89
C GLN A 59 -29.57 5.06 5.61
N ARG A 60 -29.08 3.96 6.19
CA ARG A 60 -29.66 2.62 6.07
C ARG A 60 -30.52 2.33 7.28
N HIS A 61 -31.78 2.79 7.20
CA HIS A 61 -32.76 2.64 8.29
C HIS A 61 -33.26 1.20 8.48
N ASP A 62 -32.97 0.32 7.53
CA ASP A 62 -33.28 -1.11 7.59
C ASP A 62 -32.24 -1.95 8.36
N LEU A 63 -31.09 -1.37 8.73
CA LEU A 63 -29.96 -2.05 9.36
C LEU A 63 -29.61 -1.49 10.75
N GLY A 64 -28.69 -2.17 11.44
CA GLY A 64 -27.97 -1.69 12.62
C GLY A 64 -28.72 -1.78 13.95
N LEU A 65 -29.96 -2.28 13.97
CA LEU A 65 -30.77 -2.47 15.19
C LEU A 65 -31.66 -3.68 15.04
N ILE A 66 -31.82 -4.47 16.11
CA ILE A 66 -32.78 -5.57 16.18
C ILE A 66 -34.15 -4.96 16.53
N ALA A 67 -35.02 -4.81 15.53
CA ALA A 67 -36.38 -4.25 15.68
C ALA A 67 -37.28 -4.79 14.58
N ALA A 68 -38.60 -4.72 14.82
CA ALA A 68 -39.59 -5.10 13.82
C ALA A 68 -39.47 -4.25 12.56
N GLY A 69 -39.60 -4.86 11.39
CA GLY A 69 -39.43 -4.23 10.07
C GLY A 69 -38.01 -3.98 9.63
N ARG A 70 -37.00 -4.36 10.41
CA ARG A 70 -35.59 -4.29 10.01
C ARG A 70 -35.07 -5.63 9.49
N ARG A 71 -34.07 -5.56 8.66
CA ARG A 71 -33.44 -6.73 8.09
C ARG A 71 -32.72 -7.52 9.18
N ALA A 72 -32.91 -8.82 9.18
CA ALA A 72 -32.35 -9.73 10.18
C ALA A 72 -30.91 -10.15 9.81
N ASP A 73 -29.98 -9.16 9.77
CA ASP A 73 -28.54 -9.38 9.71
C ASP A 73 -28.00 -9.37 11.14
N LEU A 74 -27.68 -10.54 11.67
CA LEU A 74 -27.39 -10.75 13.08
C LEU A 74 -26.07 -11.47 13.27
N VAL A 75 -25.34 -11.08 14.31
CA VAL A 75 -24.17 -11.83 14.81
C VAL A 75 -24.44 -12.22 16.25
N VAL A 76 -24.25 -13.49 16.58
CA VAL A 76 -24.35 -14.02 17.94
C VAL A 76 -22.94 -14.16 18.50
N PHE A 77 -22.72 -13.60 19.68
CA PHE A 77 -21.48 -13.71 20.44
C PHE A 77 -21.69 -14.57 21.69
N ASP A 78 -20.66 -15.29 22.14
CA ASP A 78 -20.72 -16.10 23.35
C ASP A 78 -20.61 -15.22 24.61
N SER A 79 -19.83 -14.14 24.56
CA SER A 79 -19.61 -13.19 25.65
C SER A 79 -19.47 -11.78 25.10
N LEU A 80 -19.78 -10.79 25.93
CA LEU A 80 -19.53 -9.38 25.66
C LEU A 80 -18.16 -8.92 26.17
N ASP A 81 -17.50 -9.68 27.03
CA ASP A 81 -16.14 -9.34 27.51
C ASP A 81 -15.07 -9.53 26.45
N LYS A 82 -15.31 -10.52 25.57
CA LYS A 82 -14.48 -10.77 24.39
C LYS A 82 -15.36 -11.25 23.26
N LEU A 83 -15.55 -10.40 22.27
CA LEU A 83 -16.39 -10.68 21.12
C LEU A 83 -15.77 -11.77 20.26
N GLN A 84 -16.48 -12.89 20.11
CA GLN A 84 -16.18 -13.97 19.19
C GLN A 84 -17.48 -14.41 18.53
N ALA A 85 -17.55 -14.29 17.20
CA ALA A 85 -18.76 -14.64 16.46
C ALA A 85 -18.98 -16.16 16.49
N ARG A 86 -20.09 -16.58 17.12
CA ARG A 86 -20.53 -17.98 17.15
C ARG A 86 -21.44 -18.31 15.97
N ALA A 87 -22.35 -17.42 15.64
CA ALA A 87 -23.26 -17.60 14.52
C ALA A 87 -23.49 -16.27 13.79
N VAL A 88 -23.61 -16.35 12.48
CA VAL A 88 -23.90 -15.20 11.61
C VAL A 88 -25.14 -15.48 10.77
N TYR A 89 -26.04 -14.52 10.75
CA TYR A 89 -27.28 -14.58 9.98
C TYR A 89 -27.31 -13.40 9.00
N VAL A 90 -27.75 -13.66 7.77
CA VAL A 90 -28.00 -12.64 6.75
C VAL A 90 -29.44 -12.82 6.26
N ALA A 91 -30.22 -11.76 6.32
CA ALA A 91 -31.64 -11.76 5.98
C ALA A 91 -32.42 -12.91 6.68
N GLY A 92 -32.08 -13.22 7.93
CA GLY A 92 -32.69 -14.27 8.73
C GLY A 92 -32.19 -15.69 8.48
N LYS A 93 -31.37 -15.92 7.44
CA LYS A 93 -30.75 -17.23 7.17
C LYS A 93 -29.38 -17.32 7.87
N GLN A 94 -29.15 -18.38 8.64
CA GLN A 94 -27.83 -18.64 9.19
C GLN A 94 -26.87 -19.03 8.08
N ILE A 95 -25.77 -18.29 7.94
CA ILE A 95 -24.76 -18.50 6.88
C ILE A 95 -23.43 -19.01 7.42
N ALA A 96 -23.13 -18.79 8.70
CA ALA A 96 -21.89 -19.26 9.31
C ALA A 96 -22.11 -19.66 10.77
N ARG A 97 -21.28 -20.59 11.26
CA ARG A 97 -21.20 -21.02 12.64
C ARG A 97 -19.75 -21.38 12.99
N ASP A 98 -19.29 -20.96 14.17
CA ASP A 98 -17.96 -21.25 14.72
C ASP A 98 -16.82 -20.99 13.72
N GLY A 99 -16.90 -19.85 13.01
CA GLY A 99 -15.91 -19.44 12.02
C GLY A 99 -15.96 -20.17 10.67
N LYS A 100 -16.97 -21.03 10.45
CA LYS A 100 -17.11 -21.79 9.19
C LYS A 100 -18.40 -21.40 8.46
N LEU A 101 -18.31 -21.22 7.15
CA LEU A 101 -19.50 -21.11 6.31
C LEU A 101 -20.28 -22.43 6.31
N LEU A 102 -21.61 -22.33 6.40
CA LEU A 102 -22.51 -23.49 6.33
C LEU A 102 -22.76 -23.94 4.89
N GLU A 103 -22.69 -23.00 3.95
CA GLU A 103 -22.84 -23.26 2.52
C GLU A 103 -21.75 -22.48 1.76
N PRO A 104 -21.22 -22.98 0.66
CA PRO A 104 -20.32 -22.22 -0.19
C PRO A 104 -21.01 -20.92 -0.67
N ILE A 105 -20.24 -19.83 -0.72
CA ILE A 105 -20.72 -18.60 -1.35
C ILE A 105 -20.75 -18.86 -2.86
N ALA A 106 -21.92 -18.68 -3.48
CA ALA A 106 -22.06 -18.78 -4.92
C ALA A 106 -21.16 -17.74 -5.61
N ALA A 107 -20.40 -18.17 -6.60
CA ALA A 107 -19.64 -17.25 -7.43
C ALA A 107 -20.61 -16.29 -8.15
N ALA A 108 -20.25 -15.03 -8.23
CA ALA A 108 -21.02 -14.05 -9.00
C ALA A 108 -20.98 -14.44 -10.50
N ASN A 109 -22.12 -14.76 -11.06
CA ASN A 109 -22.22 -15.11 -12.47
C ASN A 109 -22.15 -13.87 -13.35
N GLY A 110 -21.40 -13.96 -14.47
CA GLY A 110 -21.43 -12.97 -15.55
C GLY A 110 -20.49 -11.78 -15.43
N VAL A 111 -19.62 -11.72 -14.42
CA VAL A 111 -18.59 -10.68 -14.32
C VAL A 111 -17.22 -11.27 -14.66
N THR A 112 -16.66 -10.86 -15.79
CA THR A 112 -15.26 -11.15 -16.11
C THR A 112 -14.39 -10.08 -15.47
N PRO A 113 -13.53 -10.43 -14.49
CA PRO A 113 -12.68 -9.43 -13.86
C PRO A 113 -11.63 -8.91 -14.86
N PRO A 114 -11.29 -7.61 -14.80
CA PRO A 114 -10.27 -7.04 -15.67
C PRO A 114 -8.90 -7.64 -15.33
N ARG A 115 -8.27 -8.21 -16.35
CA ARG A 115 -6.88 -8.68 -16.33
C ARG A 115 -6.09 -7.87 -17.35
N ASP A 116 -4.79 -8.04 -17.41
CA ASP A 116 -3.94 -7.31 -18.36
C ASP A 116 -4.03 -5.78 -18.19
N THR A 117 -3.89 -5.33 -16.98
CA THR A 117 -3.88 -3.90 -16.64
C THR A 117 -2.47 -3.32 -16.42
N LEU A 118 -1.43 -4.16 -16.48
CA LEU A 118 -0.04 -3.74 -16.55
C LEU A 118 0.42 -3.73 -18.02
N ARG A 119 0.09 -2.66 -18.73
CA ARG A 119 0.41 -2.46 -20.13
C ARG A 119 1.77 -1.78 -20.29
N LEU A 120 2.81 -2.49 -19.90
CA LEU A 120 4.18 -2.02 -19.93
C LEU A 120 5.06 -3.04 -20.63
N GLU A 121 5.99 -2.55 -21.44
CA GLU A 121 7.08 -3.36 -21.98
C GLU A 121 8.07 -3.72 -20.86
N PRO A 122 8.84 -4.80 -21.02
CA PRO A 122 9.89 -5.14 -20.08
C PRO A 122 10.87 -3.99 -19.87
N LEU A 123 11.24 -3.76 -18.62
CA LEU A 123 12.12 -2.69 -18.20
C LEU A 123 13.56 -3.19 -18.06
N SER A 124 14.51 -2.32 -18.37
CA SER A 124 15.94 -2.53 -18.19
C SER A 124 16.45 -1.78 -16.95
N ALA A 125 17.65 -2.07 -16.50
CA ALA A 125 18.30 -1.32 -15.42
C ALA A 125 18.44 0.19 -15.73
N ASP A 126 18.55 0.56 -17.01
CA ASP A 126 18.68 1.96 -17.42
C ASP A 126 17.40 2.78 -17.21
N ASP A 127 16.23 2.13 -17.19
CA ASP A 127 14.95 2.76 -16.88
C ASP A 127 14.86 3.26 -15.42
N PHE A 128 15.73 2.78 -14.56
CA PHE A 128 15.81 3.16 -13.14
C PHE A 128 16.95 4.14 -12.84
N ALA A 129 17.61 4.68 -13.86
CA ALA A 129 18.67 5.65 -13.69
C ALA A 129 18.11 7.06 -13.46
N LEU A 130 18.37 7.66 -12.28
CA LEU A 130 18.06 9.05 -12.04
C LEU A 130 19.03 9.95 -12.83
N ARG A 131 18.48 10.85 -13.64
CA ARG A 131 19.23 11.77 -14.51
C ARG A 131 18.83 13.22 -14.23
N VAL A 132 19.74 14.15 -14.46
CA VAL A 132 19.51 15.59 -14.30
C VAL A 132 19.80 16.27 -15.65
N GLY A 133 18.75 16.53 -16.43
CA GLY A 133 18.89 17.07 -17.77
C GLY A 133 19.95 16.30 -18.60
N ASP A 134 20.73 17.05 -19.38
CA ASP A 134 21.79 16.48 -20.22
C ASP A 134 23.19 16.53 -19.58
N ILE A 135 23.26 16.56 -18.24
CA ILE A 135 24.53 16.63 -17.53
C ILE A 135 25.19 15.25 -17.50
N HIS A 136 26.33 15.12 -18.18
CA HIS A 136 27.14 13.90 -18.17
C HIS A 136 28.06 13.79 -16.95
N HIS A 137 28.67 14.90 -16.56
CA HIS A 137 29.53 15.00 -15.37
C HIS A 137 29.27 16.33 -14.68
N GLY A 138 29.07 16.30 -13.36
CA GLY A 138 28.79 17.50 -12.61
C GLY A 138 28.24 17.25 -11.23
N VAL A 139 27.67 18.29 -10.68
CA VAL A 139 26.97 18.29 -9.39
C VAL A 139 25.57 18.87 -9.55
N ALA A 140 24.64 18.38 -8.77
CA ALA A 140 23.31 18.98 -8.69
C ALA A 140 22.82 18.99 -7.25
N ARG A 141 21.98 19.96 -6.91
CA ARG A 141 21.22 19.98 -5.67
C ARG A 141 19.79 19.59 -5.97
N LEU A 142 19.35 18.51 -5.35
CA LEU A 142 18.04 17.90 -5.60
C LEU A 142 17.15 17.97 -4.35
N ARG A 143 15.86 18.16 -4.59
CA ARG A 143 14.83 17.87 -3.58
C ARG A 143 14.63 16.36 -3.47
N HIS A 144 14.41 15.90 -2.25
CA HIS A 144 14.09 14.50 -1.99
C HIS A 144 12.95 14.36 -0.98
N ILE A 145 12.41 13.15 -0.89
CA ILE A 145 11.40 12.78 0.09
C ILE A 145 12.12 12.24 1.33
N HIS A 146 11.91 12.90 2.47
CA HIS A 146 12.45 12.47 3.77
C HIS A 146 11.33 11.92 4.65
N GLY A 147 11.60 10.79 5.35
CA GLY A 147 10.71 10.19 6.34
C GLY A 147 9.61 9.31 5.75
N ALA A 148 9.50 8.09 6.31
CA ALA A 148 8.66 7.03 5.77
C ALA A 148 7.16 7.17 6.10
N ARG A 149 6.81 7.85 7.19
CA ARG A 149 5.42 7.94 7.66
C ARG A 149 4.78 9.29 7.40
N PHE A 150 5.53 10.32 7.68
CA PHE A 150 5.15 11.71 7.44
C PHE A 150 6.24 12.30 6.57
N THR A 151 5.96 12.36 5.29
CA THR A 151 6.93 12.82 4.31
C THR A 151 7.22 14.31 4.50
N GLN A 152 8.48 14.67 4.41
CA GLN A 152 8.97 16.02 4.50
C GLN A 152 9.94 16.31 3.35
N TRP A 153 10.08 17.55 2.98
CA TRP A 153 11.06 18.00 2.02
C TRP A 153 12.47 17.92 2.62
N GLY A 154 13.39 17.35 1.86
CA GLY A 154 14.81 17.45 2.09
C GLY A 154 15.52 17.94 0.84
N GLU A 155 16.79 18.34 1.00
CA GLU A 155 17.67 18.75 -0.08
C GLU A 155 19.01 18.05 0.06
N VAL A 156 19.59 17.63 -1.07
CA VAL A 156 20.86 16.91 -1.08
C VAL A 156 21.69 17.29 -2.31
N ASP A 157 22.99 17.46 -2.11
CA ASP A 157 23.95 17.62 -3.20
C ASP A 157 24.39 16.26 -3.71
N VAL A 158 24.30 16.04 -5.01
CA VAL A 158 24.61 14.78 -5.66
C VAL A 158 25.68 14.93 -6.73
N GLN A 159 26.50 13.89 -6.90
CA GLN A 159 27.45 13.78 -8.01
C GLN A 159 26.74 13.15 -9.20
N ILE A 160 27.07 13.63 -10.40
CA ILE A 160 26.61 13.06 -11.67
C ILE A 160 27.83 12.50 -12.40
N ARG A 161 27.75 11.21 -12.76
CA ARG A 161 28.80 10.53 -13.54
C ARG A 161 28.14 9.74 -14.67
N HIS A 162 28.67 9.87 -15.88
CA HIS A 162 28.14 9.19 -17.07
C HIS A 162 26.63 9.42 -17.27
N GLY A 163 26.18 10.65 -17.00
CA GLY A 163 24.78 11.02 -17.13
C GLY A 163 23.84 10.47 -16.05
N LYS A 164 24.36 9.86 -14.97
CA LYS A 164 23.58 9.25 -13.90
C LYS A 164 23.94 9.84 -12.55
N VAL A 165 22.95 10.13 -11.74
CA VAL A 165 23.11 10.54 -10.34
C VAL A 165 23.71 9.37 -9.56
N GLN A 166 24.77 9.66 -8.82
CA GLN A 166 25.34 8.71 -7.85
C GLN A 166 24.52 8.80 -6.58
N ILE A 167 23.82 7.72 -6.24
CA ILE A 167 22.93 7.68 -5.07
C ILE A 167 23.76 7.81 -3.81
N PRO A 168 23.58 8.86 -2.98
CA PRO A 168 24.35 9.04 -1.75
C PRO A 168 24.15 7.89 -0.76
N ALA A 169 25.08 7.73 0.18
CA ALA A 169 24.92 6.79 1.29
C ALA A 169 23.67 7.18 2.13
N GLY A 170 22.89 6.20 2.59
CA GLY A 170 21.66 6.43 3.34
C GLY A 170 20.43 6.77 2.49
N PHE A 171 20.60 6.93 1.17
CA PHE A 171 19.49 7.19 0.24
C PHE A 171 19.11 5.96 -0.56
N SER A 172 17.87 5.93 -1.00
CA SER A 172 17.31 4.96 -1.96
C SER A 172 16.55 5.71 -3.06
N LEU A 173 16.10 4.98 -4.07
CA LEU A 173 15.24 5.50 -5.13
C LEU A 173 13.80 5.03 -4.94
N ILE A 174 12.87 5.91 -5.26
CA ILE A 174 11.51 5.56 -5.64
C ILE A 174 11.31 5.85 -7.12
N TRP A 175 10.72 4.91 -7.81
CA TRP A 175 10.38 4.96 -9.22
C TRP A 175 8.89 4.68 -9.39
N VAL A 176 8.18 5.53 -10.16
CA VAL A 176 6.74 5.42 -10.41
C VAL A 176 6.47 5.54 -11.91
N LYS A 177 5.67 4.64 -12.45
CA LYS A 177 5.23 4.69 -13.84
C LYS A 177 3.76 4.34 -13.99
N HIS A 178 3.05 5.16 -14.78
CA HIS A 178 1.70 4.87 -15.22
C HIS A 178 1.65 3.52 -15.97
N ARG A 179 0.72 2.64 -15.58
CA ARG A 179 0.66 1.27 -16.08
C ARG A 179 -0.61 0.92 -16.86
N HIS A 180 -1.57 1.82 -16.90
CA HIS A 180 -2.91 1.52 -17.43
C HIS A 180 -3.04 1.68 -18.94
N GLY A 181 -2.00 2.13 -19.65
CA GLY A 181 -1.99 2.31 -21.10
C GLY A 181 -2.93 3.40 -21.62
N ARG A 182 -3.32 4.37 -20.76
CA ARG A 182 -4.20 5.48 -21.15
C ARG A 182 -3.46 6.58 -21.89
N HIS A 183 -2.18 6.73 -21.61
CA HIS A 183 -1.27 7.67 -22.26
C HIS A 183 0.16 7.14 -22.12
N GLU A 184 1.02 7.58 -23.00
CA GLU A 184 2.45 7.34 -22.86
C GLU A 184 2.98 8.20 -21.71
N ALA A 185 3.57 7.57 -20.71
CA ALA A 185 4.13 8.25 -19.56
C ALA A 185 5.59 7.88 -19.38
N LYS A 186 6.44 8.90 -19.19
CA LYS A 186 7.81 8.70 -18.74
C LYS A 186 7.80 8.29 -17.25
N PRO A 187 8.70 7.41 -16.82
CA PRO A 187 8.83 7.13 -15.41
C PRO A 187 9.25 8.38 -14.64
N GLN A 188 8.77 8.49 -13.42
CA GLN A 188 9.21 9.51 -12.46
C GLN A 188 10.09 8.86 -11.42
N ILE A 189 11.18 9.55 -11.05
CA ILE A 189 12.16 9.01 -10.11
C ILE A 189 12.52 10.11 -9.11
N ALA A 190 12.59 9.73 -7.83
CA ALA A 190 13.04 10.61 -6.76
C ALA A 190 13.96 9.87 -5.78
N LEU A 191 14.73 10.64 -5.02
CA LEU A 191 15.52 10.15 -3.90
C LEU A 191 14.64 10.05 -2.64
N LEU A 192 14.88 8.99 -1.87
CA LEU A 192 14.29 8.75 -0.56
C LEU A 192 15.36 8.76 0.53
N GLU A 193 15.11 9.43 1.65
CA GLU A 193 15.93 9.41 2.85
C GLU A 193 15.08 9.01 4.06
N GLY A 194 15.69 8.34 5.04
CA GLY A 194 14.98 7.92 6.27
C GLY A 194 14.05 6.70 6.09
N TRP A 195 14.31 5.88 5.07
CA TRP A 195 13.57 4.65 4.71
C TRP A 195 14.31 3.38 5.09
N GLY A 196 15.34 3.49 5.92
CA GLY A 196 16.26 2.41 6.19
C GLY A 196 17.20 2.12 5.02
N GLU A 197 18.06 1.12 5.19
CA GLU A 197 18.95 0.67 4.13
C GLU A 197 18.24 -0.38 3.25
N LEU A 198 17.98 -0.02 1.98
CA LEU A 198 17.45 -0.95 0.99
C LEU A 198 18.60 -1.75 0.37
N ARG A 199 18.68 -3.03 0.71
CA ARG A 199 19.69 -3.98 0.19
C ARG A 199 19.23 -4.74 -1.06
N GLY A 200 17.97 -4.56 -1.45
CA GLY A 200 17.35 -5.13 -2.64
C GLY A 200 16.31 -4.15 -3.21
N ALA A 201 15.35 -4.69 -3.93
CA ALA A 201 14.26 -3.93 -4.52
C ALA A 201 12.88 -4.46 -4.09
N ILE A 202 11.93 -3.54 -3.98
CA ILE A 202 10.53 -3.82 -3.67
C ILE A 202 9.69 -3.20 -4.77
N ALA A 203 8.88 -4.01 -5.46
CA ALA A 203 7.94 -3.54 -6.47
C ALA A 203 6.49 -3.84 -6.06
N THR A 204 5.58 -2.93 -6.38
CA THR A 204 4.16 -3.11 -6.18
C THR A 204 3.33 -2.40 -7.24
N SER A 205 2.22 -3.03 -7.64
CA SER A 205 1.14 -2.39 -8.39
C SER A 205 -0.05 -2.01 -7.48
N TYR A 206 0.01 -2.37 -6.20
CA TYR A 206 -0.92 -1.97 -5.16
C TYR A 206 -0.35 -0.78 -4.40
N SER A 207 -0.62 0.42 -4.92
CA SER A 207 -0.15 1.69 -4.33
C SER A 207 -1.23 2.76 -4.46
N HIS A 208 -1.78 3.18 -3.33
CA HIS A 208 -2.84 4.18 -3.27
C HIS A 208 -2.36 5.54 -3.80
N ASP A 209 -3.25 6.29 -4.45
CA ASP A 209 -4.63 5.94 -4.89
C ASP A 209 -4.65 5.53 -6.37
N SER A 210 -3.60 5.89 -7.14
CA SER A 210 -3.51 5.69 -8.60
C SER A 210 -3.21 4.24 -8.99
N HIS A 211 -2.72 3.42 -8.06
CA HIS A 211 -2.29 2.04 -8.29
C HIS A 211 -1.36 1.89 -9.49
N ASN A 212 -0.43 2.82 -9.63
CA ASN A 212 0.65 2.77 -10.61
C ASN A 212 1.68 1.69 -10.26
N LEU A 213 2.57 1.35 -11.19
CA LEU A 213 3.72 0.52 -10.85
C LEU A 213 4.73 1.37 -10.08
N VAL A 214 5.04 0.94 -8.86
CA VAL A 214 5.98 1.59 -7.94
C VAL A 214 7.10 0.64 -7.61
N VAL A 215 8.33 1.12 -7.66
CA VAL A 215 9.52 0.34 -7.33
C VAL A 215 10.42 1.16 -6.40
N LEU A 216 10.81 0.55 -5.29
CA LEU A 216 11.79 1.11 -4.36
C LEU A 216 13.05 0.24 -4.41
N GLY A 217 14.21 0.86 -4.42
CA GLY A 217 15.46 0.12 -4.42
C GLY A 217 16.66 1.04 -4.54
N ARG A 218 17.83 0.41 -4.61
CA ARG A 218 19.10 1.08 -4.80
C ARG A 218 19.90 0.48 -5.95
N ASN A 219 19.68 -0.80 -6.21
CA ASN A 219 20.28 -1.52 -7.32
C ASN A 219 19.30 -1.58 -8.49
N ALA A 220 19.69 -1.02 -9.63
CA ALA A 220 18.83 -0.89 -10.81
C ALA A 220 18.48 -2.25 -11.44
N ASP A 221 19.38 -3.25 -11.39
CA ASP A 221 19.10 -4.60 -11.91
C ASP A 221 18.03 -5.31 -11.06
N ASP A 222 18.12 -5.23 -9.72
CA ASP A 222 17.11 -5.79 -8.83
C ASP A 222 15.78 -5.05 -8.97
N MET A 223 15.80 -3.72 -9.19
CA MET A 223 14.58 -2.93 -9.45
C MET A 223 13.92 -3.36 -10.76
N ALA A 224 14.68 -3.55 -11.83
CA ALA A 224 14.17 -4.06 -13.11
C ALA A 224 13.62 -5.48 -12.96
N LEU A 225 14.31 -6.35 -12.24
CA LEU A 225 13.87 -7.72 -12.00
C LEU A 225 12.53 -7.77 -11.25
N ALA A 226 12.39 -7.01 -10.15
CA ALA A 226 11.16 -6.94 -9.37
C ALA A 226 9.99 -6.37 -10.19
N ALA A 227 10.23 -5.31 -10.96
CA ALA A 227 9.22 -4.70 -11.84
C ALA A 227 8.75 -5.67 -12.93
N ASN A 228 9.68 -6.32 -13.62
CA ASN A 228 9.37 -7.27 -14.69
C ASN A 228 8.62 -8.51 -14.18
N GLN A 229 8.88 -8.94 -12.94
CA GLN A 229 8.09 -9.99 -12.30
C GLN A 229 6.62 -9.59 -12.21
N LEU A 230 6.31 -8.33 -11.87
CA LEU A 230 4.93 -7.85 -11.80
C LEU A 230 4.30 -7.64 -13.17
N ILE A 231 5.09 -7.18 -14.15
CA ILE A 231 4.61 -7.07 -15.55
C ILE A 231 4.19 -8.44 -16.07
N ALA A 232 5.04 -9.46 -15.86
CA ALA A 232 4.76 -10.82 -16.30
C ALA A 232 3.55 -11.47 -15.60
N SER A 233 3.31 -11.13 -14.32
CA SER A 233 2.21 -11.72 -13.53
C SER A 233 0.90 -10.94 -13.59
N GLY A 234 0.86 -9.79 -14.28
CA GLY A 234 -0.32 -8.92 -14.35
C GLY A 234 -0.54 -8.08 -13.10
N GLY A 235 0.47 -7.99 -12.22
CA GLY A 235 0.48 -7.18 -11.01
C GLY A 235 0.76 -7.94 -9.73
N GLY A 236 0.84 -7.21 -8.63
CA GLY A 236 1.09 -7.77 -7.31
C GLY A 236 2.18 -7.05 -6.52
N MET A 237 2.95 -7.83 -5.77
CA MET A 237 4.11 -7.37 -5.00
C MET A 237 5.28 -8.32 -5.18
N ALA A 238 6.49 -7.80 -5.32
CA ALA A 238 7.71 -8.59 -5.49
C ALA A 238 8.88 -8.02 -4.69
N LEU A 239 9.71 -8.90 -4.17
CA LEU A 239 11.01 -8.60 -3.59
C LEU A 239 12.10 -9.21 -4.45
N ALA A 240 13.13 -8.43 -4.77
CA ALA A 240 14.30 -8.91 -5.50
C ALA A 240 15.58 -8.49 -4.79
N GLN A 241 16.58 -9.36 -4.81
CA GLN A 241 17.92 -9.07 -4.29
C GLN A 241 18.96 -9.97 -4.97
N HIS A 242 20.11 -9.41 -5.30
CA HIS A 242 21.23 -10.12 -5.91
C HIS A 242 20.85 -10.91 -7.18
N GLY A 243 20.01 -10.32 -8.03
CA GLY A 243 19.54 -10.91 -9.28
C GLY A 243 18.54 -12.06 -9.11
N LYS A 244 17.89 -12.17 -7.97
CA LYS A 244 16.88 -13.21 -7.69
C LYS A 244 15.61 -12.61 -7.13
N ILE A 245 14.45 -13.17 -7.53
CA ILE A 245 13.18 -12.91 -6.85
C ILE A 245 13.17 -13.72 -5.55
N LEU A 246 13.05 -13.03 -4.43
CA LEU A 246 12.96 -13.64 -3.10
C LEU A 246 11.53 -14.03 -2.75
N ALA A 247 10.57 -13.15 -3.05
CA ALA A 247 9.14 -13.39 -2.83
C ALA A 247 8.30 -12.68 -3.89
N HIS A 248 7.15 -13.25 -4.22
CA HIS A 248 6.20 -12.69 -5.14
C HIS A 248 4.78 -13.04 -4.72
N VAL A 249 3.90 -12.05 -4.70
CA VAL A 249 2.45 -12.20 -4.52
C VAL A 249 1.76 -11.72 -5.78
N ALA A 250 1.22 -12.63 -6.57
CA ALA A 250 0.52 -12.29 -7.80
C ALA A 250 -0.87 -11.70 -7.52
N MET A 251 -1.19 -10.59 -8.16
CA MET A 251 -2.50 -9.94 -8.12
C MET A 251 -2.97 -9.61 -9.54
N PRO A 252 -3.34 -10.63 -10.33
CA PRO A 252 -3.62 -10.46 -11.76
C PRO A 252 -4.95 -9.76 -12.06
N ILE A 253 -5.84 -9.64 -11.09
CA ILE A 253 -7.13 -8.97 -11.27
C ILE A 253 -6.93 -7.48 -11.01
N ALA A 254 -7.03 -6.69 -12.08
CA ALA A 254 -6.79 -5.25 -12.07
C ALA A 254 -5.41 -4.84 -11.52
N GLY A 255 -4.46 -5.78 -11.36
CA GLY A 255 -3.17 -5.55 -10.71
C GLY A 255 -3.25 -5.32 -9.20
N MET A 256 -4.37 -5.64 -8.55
CA MET A 256 -4.66 -5.31 -7.14
C MET A 256 -5.29 -6.46 -6.36
N LEU A 257 -5.92 -7.41 -7.02
CA LEU A 257 -6.67 -8.51 -6.41
C LEU A 257 -6.14 -9.85 -6.90
N SER A 258 -6.23 -10.86 -6.05
CA SER A 258 -5.90 -12.25 -6.37
C SER A 258 -7.16 -13.11 -6.37
N ASP A 259 -7.17 -14.12 -7.22
CA ASP A 259 -8.18 -15.18 -7.25
C ASP A 259 -7.74 -16.45 -6.49
N GLN A 260 -6.60 -16.38 -5.81
CA GLN A 260 -6.14 -17.46 -4.93
C GLN A 260 -7.03 -17.58 -3.69
N PRO A 261 -7.16 -18.79 -3.12
CA PRO A 261 -7.80 -18.98 -1.82
C PRO A 261 -7.19 -18.05 -0.75
N ALA A 262 -8.03 -17.46 0.10
CA ALA A 262 -7.59 -16.48 1.08
C ALA A 262 -6.46 -16.98 2.01
N ALA A 263 -6.45 -18.27 2.36
CA ALA A 263 -5.40 -18.85 3.18
C ALA A 263 -4.03 -18.93 2.47
N GLU A 264 -4.04 -19.24 1.17
CA GLU A 264 -2.82 -19.29 0.34
C GLU A 264 -2.27 -17.88 0.13
N LEU A 265 -3.16 -16.92 -0.20
CA LEU A 265 -2.79 -15.52 -0.34
C LEU A 265 -2.21 -14.96 0.97
N ALA A 266 -2.81 -15.27 2.11
CA ALA A 266 -2.31 -14.86 3.42
C ALA A 266 -0.93 -15.44 3.73
N ALA A 267 -0.70 -16.70 3.38
CA ALA A 267 0.62 -17.34 3.55
C ALA A 267 1.68 -16.64 2.66
N ALA A 268 1.34 -16.31 1.42
CA ALA A 268 2.23 -15.61 0.51
C ALA A 268 2.54 -14.18 1.02
N PHE A 269 1.55 -13.45 1.55
CA PHE A 269 1.76 -12.14 2.17
C PHE A 269 2.64 -12.21 3.41
N ARG A 270 2.45 -13.23 4.26
CA ARG A 270 3.31 -13.44 5.42
C ARG A 270 4.76 -13.67 5.01
N HIS A 271 4.98 -14.57 4.07
CA HIS A 271 6.30 -14.87 3.54
C HIS A 271 6.99 -13.62 2.93
N LEU A 272 6.25 -12.85 2.13
CA LEU A 272 6.74 -11.58 1.58
C LEU A 272 7.14 -10.60 2.69
N ARG A 273 6.33 -10.52 3.76
CA ARG A 273 6.62 -9.64 4.90
C ARG A 273 7.86 -10.05 5.65
N ASP A 274 8.01 -11.34 5.94
CA ASP A 274 9.15 -11.87 6.67
C ASP A 274 10.45 -11.61 5.89
N LEU A 275 10.47 -11.89 4.60
CA LEU A 275 11.62 -11.62 3.72
C LEU A 275 11.88 -10.13 3.49
N SER A 276 10.88 -9.27 3.64
CA SER A 276 11.09 -7.82 3.48
C SER A 276 12.06 -7.24 4.50
N ALA A 277 12.18 -7.85 5.68
CA ALA A 277 13.15 -7.47 6.70
C ALA A 277 14.61 -7.78 6.28
N GLU A 278 14.80 -8.73 5.36
CA GLU A 278 16.13 -9.04 4.79
C GLU A 278 16.54 -8.04 3.71
N VAL A 279 15.55 -7.51 2.99
CA VAL A 279 15.74 -6.56 1.88
C VAL A 279 15.88 -5.12 2.37
N ALA A 280 15.23 -4.78 3.47
CA ALA A 280 15.21 -3.42 3.99
C ALA A 280 15.37 -3.41 5.51
N ASP A 281 16.26 -2.56 5.99
CA ASP A 281 16.42 -2.28 7.43
C ASP A 281 15.47 -1.15 7.81
N TRP A 282 14.26 -1.54 8.25
CA TRP A 282 13.20 -0.61 8.59
C TRP A 282 13.26 -0.23 10.07
N GLU A 283 13.62 0.99 10.39
CA GLU A 283 13.54 1.50 11.76
C GLU A 283 12.44 2.54 11.95
N PRO A 284 11.85 2.54 13.17
CA PRO A 284 11.18 1.44 13.85
C PRO A 284 9.89 1.09 13.13
N PRO A 285 9.35 -0.05 13.39
CA PRO A 285 8.77 -1.09 12.57
C PRO A 285 7.81 -0.56 11.50
N TYR A 286 8.31 0.13 10.47
CA TYR A 286 7.51 0.46 9.32
C TYR A 286 7.24 -0.83 8.56
N ARG A 287 5.99 -1.15 8.41
CA ARG A 287 5.59 -2.25 7.56
C ARG A 287 5.77 -1.81 6.12
N VAL A 288 6.42 -2.63 5.32
CA VAL A 288 6.75 -2.39 3.90
C VAL A 288 5.62 -1.71 3.14
N PHE A 289 4.40 -2.22 3.26
CA PHE A 289 3.24 -1.71 2.54
C PHE A 289 2.85 -0.30 2.92
N LYS A 290 2.87 0.04 4.22
CA LYS A 290 2.55 1.41 4.67
C LYS A 290 3.62 2.43 4.35
N ALA A 291 4.86 1.97 4.26
CA ALA A 291 5.95 2.81 3.85
C ALA A 291 5.81 3.20 2.37
N ILE A 292 5.50 2.24 1.50
CA ILE A 292 5.29 2.50 0.07
C ILE A 292 4.09 3.42 -0.17
N GLU A 293 2.97 3.18 0.48
CA GLU A 293 1.79 4.04 0.40
C GLU A 293 2.12 5.50 0.74
N GLY A 294 2.91 5.72 1.80
CA GLY A 294 3.31 7.06 2.21
C GLY A 294 4.06 7.86 1.14
N THR A 295 4.79 7.21 0.23
CA THR A 295 5.54 7.91 -0.83
C THR A 295 4.70 8.35 -2.02
N CYS A 296 3.58 7.65 -2.31
CA CYS A 296 2.78 7.87 -3.51
C CYS A 296 1.40 8.48 -3.21
N LEU A 297 1.01 8.60 -1.94
CA LEU A 297 -0.31 9.05 -1.53
C LEU A 297 -0.40 10.59 -1.50
N ALA A 298 -0.49 11.19 -2.67
CA ALA A 298 -0.44 12.64 -2.86
C ALA A 298 -1.62 13.43 -2.26
N CYS A 299 -2.63 12.76 -1.70
CA CYS A 299 -3.69 13.39 -0.92
C CYS A 299 -3.26 13.75 0.51
N ASN A 300 -2.13 13.22 0.98
CA ASN A 300 -1.53 13.59 2.26
C ASN A 300 -0.65 14.85 2.11
N ALA A 301 -0.40 15.54 3.23
CA ALA A 301 0.50 16.68 3.24
C ALA A 301 1.96 16.22 3.06
N GLY A 302 2.78 17.06 2.44
CA GLY A 302 4.20 16.82 2.20
C GLY A 302 4.54 16.33 0.78
N PRO A 303 5.80 15.97 0.52
CA PRO A 303 6.26 15.52 -0.78
C PRO A 303 5.85 14.09 -1.07
N HIS A 304 5.39 13.84 -2.30
CA HIS A 304 5.03 12.53 -2.83
C HIS A 304 5.47 12.38 -4.28
N LEU A 305 5.73 11.16 -4.72
CA LEU A 305 6.02 10.87 -6.12
C LEU A 305 4.79 10.25 -6.79
N THR A 306 4.35 10.88 -7.86
CA THR A 306 3.26 10.39 -8.72
C THR A 306 3.78 10.11 -10.13
N ASP A 307 2.95 9.56 -11.01
CA ASP A 307 3.26 9.41 -12.43
C ASP A 307 3.36 10.76 -13.19
N LEU A 308 2.92 11.86 -12.57
CA LEU A 308 3.04 13.21 -13.11
C LEU A 308 4.31 13.93 -12.64
N GLY A 309 4.98 13.41 -11.63
CA GLY A 309 6.20 14.00 -11.06
C GLY A 309 6.20 14.07 -9.54
N LEU A 310 7.23 14.72 -9.03
CA LEU A 310 7.34 15.02 -7.60
C LEU A 310 6.31 16.10 -7.23
N THR A 311 5.46 15.81 -6.27
CA THR A 311 4.31 16.66 -5.89
C THR A 311 4.38 17.07 -4.43
N ASP A 312 3.86 18.24 -4.12
CA ASP A 312 3.58 18.69 -2.76
C ASP A 312 2.08 18.54 -2.46
N GLY A 313 1.73 17.59 -1.59
CA GLY A 313 0.34 17.35 -1.18
C GLY A 313 -0.28 18.51 -0.40
N THR A 314 0.54 19.38 0.21
CA THR A 314 0.08 20.58 0.93
C THR A 314 -0.38 21.66 -0.04
N THR A 315 0.45 21.98 -1.05
CA THR A 315 0.17 23.00 -2.07
C THR A 315 -0.58 22.47 -3.28
N ARG A 316 -0.61 21.13 -3.45
CA ARG A 316 -1.19 20.43 -4.60
C ARG A 316 -0.52 20.80 -5.93
N GLN A 317 0.78 21.04 -5.90
CA GLN A 317 1.57 21.42 -7.07
C GLN A 317 2.62 20.36 -7.40
N ILE A 318 2.96 20.26 -8.68
CA ILE A 318 4.13 19.52 -9.14
C ILE A 318 5.34 20.42 -8.88
N VAL A 319 6.39 19.84 -8.30
CA VAL A 319 7.61 20.54 -7.87
C VAL A 319 8.79 20.02 -8.69
N ASP A 320 9.61 20.92 -9.21
CA ASP A 320 10.85 20.53 -9.89
C ASP A 320 11.80 19.87 -8.87
N PRO A 321 12.25 18.65 -9.11
CA PRO A 321 13.24 18.00 -8.24
C PRO A 321 14.60 18.70 -8.26
N VAL A 322 14.95 19.45 -9.30
CA VAL A 322 16.25 20.11 -9.45
C VAL A 322 16.19 21.54 -8.89
N ILE A 323 17.02 21.83 -7.89
CA ILE A 323 17.17 23.16 -7.32
C ILE A 323 18.24 23.93 -8.08
N SER A 324 19.39 23.29 -8.30
CA SER A 324 20.51 23.84 -9.07
C SER A 324 21.35 22.72 -9.67
N SER A 325 22.05 23.01 -10.74
CA SER A 325 22.97 22.06 -11.35
C SER A 325 24.13 22.77 -12.03
N GLN A 326 25.31 22.15 -12.02
CA GLN A 326 26.54 22.67 -12.62
C GLN A 326 27.25 21.56 -13.38
N HIS A 327 27.62 21.88 -14.63
CA HIS A 327 28.53 21.04 -15.41
C HIS A 327 29.95 21.14 -14.88
N THR A 328 30.62 20.01 -14.71
CA THR A 328 32.07 20.02 -14.54
C THR A 328 32.67 19.81 -15.92
N ALA A 329 33.45 20.76 -16.40
CA ALA A 329 34.18 20.60 -17.63
C ALA A 329 35.11 19.39 -17.53
N GLN A 330 35.10 18.50 -18.52
CA GLN A 330 36.10 17.44 -18.61
C GLN A 330 37.47 18.11 -18.77
N GLN A 331 38.38 17.93 -17.81
CA GLN A 331 39.81 18.15 -17.98
C GLN A 331 40.44 17.02 -18.78
#